data_fb07001872938e7775ff6ae49a811753
#
_entry.id   fb07001872938e7775ff6ae49a811753
#
_cell.length_a   1.000
_cell.length_b   1.000
_cell.length_c   1.000
_cell.angle_alpha   90.00
_cell.angle_beta   90.00
_cell.angle_gamma   90.00
#
_symmetry.space_group_name_H-M   'P 1'
#
loop_
_entity.id
_entity.type
_entity.pdbx_description
1 polymer ?
#
loop_
_entity_poly.entity_id
_entity_poly.type
_entity_poly.pdbx_seq_one_letter_code
_entity_poly.pdbx_strand_id
1 'polypeptide(L)'
;MKQGWEIKPLSEVCSLFTDGNWIESKDQSIEGIRLIQTGNIRQGEYFDKSDKARFISEETFIRLKCTEVLIGDILVSRLPEPVGRSCIIPDIDAKMITAVDCTIIRANKHLFREFLRYYQLSNKYLIDVDSRTTGTTRSRISRKNLGSIQIPIPPIDEQKRIVAKLDDCFAAIDKARANVEKNLNNAKELFQSQLNEIFSQKGDGWVDKILDEIGEIQTGTTPSTKDKSNYGDFIPFVKPPHFKPDGSIDAGNSMLSESGLKIGRLFPPNSVLMVCIGATIGKTGFTETAVSSNQQINCLTPNENYYPKLLYYGLISPFVQKQVADIGRGAQATLPIINKTKWQGLSINIPESKSEQNKIVKQLDDLKSQTQSLESNYQQELEALDELKKSILQKAFRGEL
;
A
#
# COMPACT_ATOMS: atom_id res chain seq x y z
N MET A 1 -37.90 9.82 0.89
CA MET A 1 -37.82 8.67 -0.04
C MET A 1 -38.47 9.04 -1.37
N LYS A 2 -37.91 8.55 -2.48
CA LYS A 2 -38.49 8.79 -3.79
C LYS A 2 -39.87 8.08 -3.90
N GLN A 3 -40.83 8.70 -4.54
CA GLN A 3 -42.17 8.12 -4.73
C GLN A 3 -42.06 6.76 -5.45
N GLY A 4 -42.80 5.76 -4.98
CA GLY A 4 -42.81 4.39 -5.54
C GLY A 4 -41.70 3.46 -5.01
N TRP A 5 -40.87 3.92 -4.07
CA TRP A 5 -39.90 3.06 -3.39
C TRP A 5 -40.49 2.48 -2.10
N GLU A 6 -40.35 1.17 -1.90
CA GLU A 6 -40.70 0.47 -0.66
C GLU A 6 -39.43 0.23 0.17
N ILE A 7 -39.59 0.10 1.49
CA ILE A 7 -38.53 -0.40 2.37
C ILE A 7 -38.94 -1.76 2.88
N LYS A 8 -38.09 -2.75 2.69
CA LYS A 8 -38.34 -4.12 3.13
C LYS A 8 -37.13 -4.72 3.84
N PRO A 9 -37.33 -5.61 4.81
CA PRO A 9 -36.26 -6.42 5.35
C PRO A 9 -35.59 -7.23 4.23
N LEU A 10 -34.26 -7.35 4.28
CA LEU A 10 -33.48 -8.10 3.29
C LEU A 10 -34.03 -9.53 3.07
N SER A 11 -34.43 -10.21 4.17
CA SER A 11 -34.95 -11.56 4.09
C SER A 11 -36.29 -11.69 3.33
N GLU A 12 -37.09 -10.62 3.24
CA GLU A 12 -38.40 -10.65 2.58
C GLU A 12 -38.32 -10.49 1.05
N VAL A 13 -37.20 -10.03 0.53
CA VAL A 13 -36.98 -9.84 -0.92
C VAL A 13 -36.20 -10.99 -1.54
N CYS A 14 -36.04 -12.08 -0.81
CA CYS A 14 -35.33 -13.27 -1.23
C CYS A 14 -36.27 -14.42 -1.46
N SER A 15 -35.99 -15.27 -2.46
CA SER A 15 -36.60 -16.58 -2.60
C SER A 15 -35.92 -17.65 -1.72
N LEU A 16 -34.62 -17.39 -1.40
CA LEU A 16 -33.85 -18.16 -0.42
C LEU A 16 -33.01 -17.20 0.41
N PHE A 17 -33.09 -17.35 1.75
CA PHE A 17 -32.28 -16.63 2.71
C PHE A 17 -31.87 -17.59 3.82
N THR A 18 -30.69 -18.22 3.68
CA THR A 18 -30.23 -19.26 4.60
C THR A 18 -28.73 -19.21 4.80
N ASP A 19 -28.25 -19.80 5.89
CA ASP A 19 -26.82 -19.98 6.07
C ASP A 19 -26.34 -21.23 5.32
N GLY A 20 -25.05 -21.27 5.01
CA GLY A 20 -24.41 -22.50 4.56
C GLY A 20 -24.34 -23.56 5.65
N ASN A 21 -23.73 -24.67 5.35
CA ASN A 21 -23.70 -25.85 6.20
C ASN A 21 -22.47 -25.89 7.09
N TRP A 22 -22.60 -26.54 8.23
CA TRP A 22 -21.46 -26.83 9.11
C TRP A 22 -20.64 -27.99 8.53
N ILE A 23 -19.49 -27.68 7.96
CA ILE A 23 -18.58 -28.64 7.31
C ILE A 23 -17.32 -28.75 8.16
N GLU A 24 -17.12 -29.91 8.77
CA GLU A 24 -15.90 -30.22 9.55
C GLU A 24 -14.79 -30.76 8.64
N SER A 25 -13.56 -30.83 9.16
CA SER A 25 -12.43 -31.37 8.39
C SER A 25 -12.66 -32.82 7.92
N LYS A 26 -13.36 -33.65 8.72
CA LYS A 26 -13.71 -35.04 8.38
C LYS A 26 -14.73 -35.14 7.24
N ASP A 27 -15.49 -34.08 6.97
CA ASP A 27 -16.50 -34.00 5.92
C ASP A 27 -15.93 -33.55 4.58
N GLN A 28 -14.68 -33.12 4.56
CA GLN A 28 -14.01 -32.63 3.37
C GLN A 28 -13.42 -33.77 2.55
N SER A 29 -13.35 -33.55 1.23
CA SER A 29 -12.76 -34.45 0.24
C SER A 29 -11.70 -33.71 -0.58
N ILE A 30 -10.91 -34.50 -1.35
CA ILE A 30 -9.87 -33.94 -2.24
C ILE A 30 -10.51 -33.28 -3.46
N GLU A 31 -11.67 -33.81 -3.92
CA GLU A 31 -12.40 -33.34 -5.10
C GLU A 31 -13.91 -33.50 -4.87
N GLY A 32 -14.74 -32.99 -5.80
CA GLY A 32 -16.20 -33.08 -5.78
C GLY A 32 -16.87 -31.72 -5.73
N ILE A 33 -17.84 -31.55 -4.80
CA ILE A 33 -18.61 -30.31 -4.67
C ILE A 33 -17.78 -29.23 -4.02
N ARG A 34 -17.65 -28.07 -4.69
CA ARG A 34 -16.82 -26.94 -4.24
C ARG A 34 -17.39 -26.30 -2.95
N LEU A 35 -16.57 -26.23 -1.91
CA LEU A 35 -16.91 -25.53 -0.67
C LEU A 35 -16.42 -24.06 -0.73
N ILE A 36 -17.33 -23.14 -0.92
CA ILE A 36 -17.08 -21.70 -0.86
C ILE A 36 -17.01 -21.27 0.61
N GLN A 37 -15.98 -20.50 0.96
CA GLN A 37 -15.76 -20.03 2.32
C GLN A 37 -15.72 -18.50 2.38
N THR A 38 -15.73 -17.93 3.59
CA THR A 38 -15.63 -16.49 3.82
C THR A 38 -14.43 -15.84 3.13
N GLY A 39 -13.33 -16.58 2.97
CA GLY A 39 -12.13 -16.12 2.27
C GLY A 39 -12.29 -15.99 0.74
N ASN A 40 -13.36 -16.54 0.16
CA ASN A 40 -13.70 -16.36 -1.27
C ASN A 40 -14.58 -15.12 -1.49
N ILE A 41 -15.09 -14.50 -0.42
CA ILE A 41 -15.99 -13.36 -0.48
C ILE A 41 -15.18 -12.10 -0.19
N ARG A 42 -14.98 -11.27 -1.19
CA ARG A 42 -14.49 -9.89 -1.05
C ARG A 42 -15.63 -8.90 -1.13
N GLN A 43 -15.36 -7.63 -0.90
CA GLN A 43 -16.37 -6.59 -0.97
C GLN A 43 -16.77 -6.33 -2.44
N GLY A 44 -17.91 -6.91 -2.85
CA GLY A 44 -18.46 -6.81 -4.21
C GLY A 44 -17.94 -7.82 -5.22
N GLU A 45 -16.97 -8.66 -4.86
CA GLU A 45 -16.25 -9.54 -5.78
C GLU A 45 -16.06 -10.96 -5.20
N TYR A 46 -16.23 -11.97 -6.05
CA TYR A 46 -15.82 -13.34 -5.75
C TYR A 46 -14.31 -13.48 -6.00
N PHE A 47 -13.59 -13.99 -5.01
CA PHE A 47 -12.17 -14.27 -5.11
C PHE A 47 -11.93 -15.77 -5.20
N ASP A 48 -11.54 -16.24 -6.37
CA ASP A 48 -11.19 -17.65 -6.52
C ASP A 48 -9.87 -18.01 -5.82
N LYS A 49 -9.90 -19.12 -5.07
CA LYS A 49 -8.76 -19.74 -4.39
C LYS A 49 -8.62 -21.18 -4.88
N SER A 50 -8.55 -21.37 -6.18
CA SER A 50 -8.49 -22.70 -6.80
C SER A 50 -7.31 -23.53 -6.30
N ASP A 51 -6.15 -22.89 -6.03
CA ASP A 51 -4.94 -23.49 -5.45
C ASP A 51 -5.14 -24.03 -4.02
N LYS A 52 -6.14 -23.52 -3.29
CA LYS A 52 -6.51 -23.91 -1.91
C LYS A 52 -7.99 -24.30 -1.82
N ALA A 53 -8.52 -24.82 -2.92
CA ALA A 53 -9.89 -25.26 -3.01
C ALA A 53 -10.20 -26.33 -1.98
N ARG A 54 -11.42 -26.29 -1.43
CA ARG A 54 -11.98 -27.32 -0.57
C ARG A 54 -13.22 -27.90 -1.18
N PHE A 55 -13.44 -29.16 -0.94
CA PHE A 55 -14.53 -29.90 -1.53
C PHE A 55 -15.22 -30.79 -0.49
N ILE A 56 -16.42 -31.25 -0.82
CA ILE A 56 -17.11 -32.35 -0.14
C ILE A 56 -17.57 -33.38 -1.18
N SER A 57 -17.73 -34.62 -0.75
CA SER A 57 -18.32 -35.66 -1.63
C SER A 57 -19.82 -35.48 -1.80
N GLU A 58 -20.38 -36.10 -2.85
CA GLU A 58 -21.84 -36.13 -3.08
C GLU A 58 -22.56 -36.87 -1.91
N GLU A 59 -21.95 -37.91 -1.35
CA GLU A 59 -22.47 -38.60 -0.15
C GLU A 59 -22.57 -37.65 1.05
N THR A 60 -21.54 -36.85 1.28
CA THR A 60 -21.55 -35.83 2.36
C THR A 60 -22.61 -34.76 2.09
N PHE A 61 -22.78 -34.33 0.86
CA PHE A 61 -23.79 -33.36 0.47
C PHE A 61 -25.21 -33.85 0.83
N ILE A 62 -25.50 -35.10 0.49
CA ILE A 62 -26.79 -35.73 0.79
C ILE A 62 -26.98 -35.92 2.29
N ARG A 63 -25.97 -36.50 2.97
CA ARG A 63 -25.98 -36.78 4.41
C ARG A 63 -26.22 -35.54 5.27
N LEU A 64 -25.53 -34.44 4.93
CA LEU A 64 -25.65 -33.18 5.65
C LEU A 64 -26.78 -32.30 5.16
N LYS A 65 -27.56 -32.76 4.15
CA LYS A 65 -28.62 -31.98 3.51
C LYS A 65 -28.18 -30.58 3.13
N CYS A 66 -27.04 -30.51 2.44
CA CYS A 66 -26.43 -29.22 2.11
C CYS A 66 -27.31 -28.40 1.17
N THR A 67 -27.31 -27.09 1.37
CA THR A 67 -27.96 -26.17 0.44
C THR A 67 -26.98 -25.85 -0.69
N GLU A 68 -27.42 -26.12 -1.92
CA GLU A 68 -26.64 -25.78 -3.12
C GLU A 68 -26.63 -24.28 -3.37
N VAL A 69 -25.42 -23.74 -3.61
CA VAL A 69 -25.21 -22.37 -4.06
C VAL A 69 -25.27 -22.37 -5.59
N LEU A 70 -26.15 -21.55 -6.15
CA LEU A 70 -26.34 -21.43 -7.59
C LEU A 70 -25.57 -20.22 -8.15
N ILE A 71 -25.22 -20.28 -9.43
CA ILE A 71 -24.72 -19.16 -10.19
C ILE A 71 -25.71 -18.00 -10.06
N GLY A 72 -25.17 -16.82 -9.68
CA GLY A 72 -25.94 -15.60 -9.46
C GLY A 72 -26.52 -15.45 -8.05
N ASP A 73 -26.38 -16.45 -7.16
CA ASP A 73 -26.63 -16.22 -5.73
C ASP A 73 -25.66 -15.18 -5.18
N ILE A 74 -26.08 -14.42 -4.18
CA ILE A 74 -25.21 -13.54 -3.42
C ILE A 74 -24.80 -14.26 -2.14
N LEU A 75 -23.50 -14.38 -1.91
CA LEU A 75 -22.96 -14.84 -0.63
C LEU A 75 -22.54 -13.65 0.22
N VAL A 76 -22.94 -13.67 1.50
CA VAL A 76 -22.56 -12.67 2.49
C VAL A 76 -21.72 -13.32 3.57
N SER A 77 -20.50 -12.83 3.79
CA SER A 77 -19.67 -13.24 4.92
C SER A 77 -20.19 -12.60 6.21
N ARG A 78 -20.51 -13.42 7.21
CA ARG A 78 -20.92 -12.96 8.54
C ARG A 78 -19.77 -12.72 9.50
N LEU A 79 -18.54 -12.91 9.02
CA LEU A 79 -17.28 -12.71 9.76
C LEU A 79 -16.46 -11.55 9.16
N PRO A 80 -15.55 -10.92 9.94
CA PRO A 80 -14.67 -9.85 9.47
C PRO A 80 -13.69 -10.35 8.37
N GLU A 81 -13.01 -9.53 7.63
CA GLU A 81 -13.13 -8.06 7.53
C GLU A 81 -13.53 -7.66 6.12
N PRO A 82 -14.50 -6.78 5.98
CA PRO A 82 -15.52 -6.38 6.94
C PRO A 82 -16.61 -7.44 7.11
N VAL A 83 -17.33 -7.42 8.24
CA VAL A 83 -18.57 -8.19 8.41
C VAL A 83 -19.59 -7.69 7.40
N GLY A 84 -20.35 -8.60 6.80
CA GLY A 84 -21.37 -8.23 5.81
C GLY A 84 -20.87 -8.05 4.39
N ARG A 85 -19.55 -8.20 4.13
CA ARG A 85 -19.06 -8.19 2.74
C ARG A 85 -19.71 -9.29 1.93
N SER A 86 -19.97 -8.99 0.67
CA SER A 86 -20.77 -9.87 -0.20
C SER A 86 -20.22 -9.91 -1.61
N CYS A 87 -20.54 -10.98 -2.33
CA CYS A 87 -20.28 -11.10 -3.77
C CYS A 87 -21.40 -11.86 -4.46
N ILE A 88 -21.56 -11.62 -5.75
CA ILE A 88 -22.38 -12.49 -6.64
C ILE A 88 -21.47 -13.66 -7.04
N ILE A 89 -22.04 -14.88 -6.99
CA ILE A 89 -21.33 -16.09 -7.39
C ILE A 89 -21.29 -16.18 -8.92
N PRO A 90 -20.09 -16.21 -9.51
CA PRO A 90 -19.91 -16.39 -10.95
C PRO A 90 -20.12 -17.87 -11.36
N ASP A 91 -20.13 -18.13 -12.64
CA ASP A 91 -19.96 -19.46 -13.17
C ASP A 91 -18.51 -19.93 -12.96
N ILE A 92 -18.32 -21.00 -12.19
CA ILE A 92 -17.02 -21.63 -11.93
C ILE A 92 -16.98 -23.09 -12.40
N ASP A 93 -17.95 -23.49 -13.23
CA ASP A 93 -18.08 -24.85 -13.77
C ASP A 93 -18.03 -25.96 -12.70
N ALA A 94 -18.66 -25.73 -11.57
CA ALA A 94 -18.72 -26.68 -10.45
C ALA A 94 -20.00 -26.56 -9.66
N LYS A 95 -20.49 -27.68 -9.15
CA LYS A 95 -21.52 -27.70 -8.10
C LYS A 95 -20.93 -27.10 -6.82
N MET A 96 -21.68 -26.25 -6.13
CA MET A 96 -21.18 -25.44 -5.04
C MET A 96 -22.03 -25.52 -3.78
N ILE A 97 -21.38 -25.44 -2.63
CA ILE A 97 -21.97 -25.16 -1.32
C ILE A 97 -21.18 -24.09 -0.61
N THR A 98 -21.69 -23.60 0.53
CA THR A 98 -20.92 -22.67 1.36
C THR A 98 -20.91 -23.08 2.83
N ALA A 99 -19.95 -22.55 3.56
CA ALA A 99 -19.78 -22.77 5.00
C ALA A 99 -20.82 -21.97 5.82
N VAL A 100 -21.09 -22.43 7.04
CA VAL A 100 -22.07 -21.85 7.97
C VAL A 100 -21.88 -20.36 8.26
N ASP A 101 -20.69 -19.84 8.11
CA ASP A 101 -20.39 -18.42 8.32
C ASP A 101 -20.70 -17.53 7.10
N CYS A 102 -21.26 -18.11 6.05
CA CYS A 102 -21.75 -17.40 4.88
C CYS A 102 -23.27 -17.56 4.79
N THR A 103 -23.97 -16.46 4.50
CA THR A 103 -25.41 -16.49 4.20
C THR A 103 -25.61 -16.49 2.69
N ILE A 104 -26.49 -17.40 2.20
CA ILE A 104 -26.91 -17.50 0.80
C ILE A 104 -28.11 -16.60 0.62
N ILE A 105 -28.05 -15.68 -0.32
CA ILE A 105 -29.14 -14.81 -0.73
C ILE A 105 -29.50 -15.14 -2.20
N ARG A 106 -30.66 -15.66 -2.43
CA ARG A 106 -31.24 -15.84 -3.77
C ARG A 106 -32.36 -14.82 -3.95
N ALA A 107 -32.15 -13.86 -4.83
CA ALA A 107 -33.13 -12.81 -5.09
C ALA A 107 -34.45 -13.39 -5.61
N ASN A 108 -35.57 -12.80 -5.21
CA ASN A 108 -36.85 -13.10 -5.82
C ASN A 108 -37.08 -12.23 -7.08
N LYS A 109 -38.23 -12.39 -7.75
CA LYS A 109 -38.58 -11.67 -8.99
C LYS A 109 -38.67 -10.14 -8.85
N HIS A 110 -38.74 -9.60 -7.63
CA HIS A 110 -38.83 -8.16 -7.35
C HIS A 110 -37.51 -7.52 -7.01
N LEU A 111 -36.43 -8.31 -6.91
CA LEU A 111 -35.08 -7.83 -6.57
C LEU A 111 -34.10 -8.18 -7.70
N PHE A 112 -33.50 -7.15 -8.29
CA PHE A 112 -32.38 -7.32 -9.21
C PHE A 112 -31.11 -7.53 -8.41
N ARG A 113 -30.44 -8.66 -8.57
CA ARG A 113 -29.28 -9.05 -7.71
C ARG A 113 -28.12 -8.06 -7.78
N GLU A 114 -27.86 -7.46 -8.95
CA GLU A 114 -26.82 -6.45 -9.14
C GLU A 114 -27.13 -5.16 -8.38
N PHE A 115 -28.43 -4.81 -8.27
CA PHE A 115 -28.87 -3.69 -7.43
C PHE A 115 -28.58 -3.96 -5.94
N LEU A 116 -28.88 -5.17 -5.46
CA LEU A 116 -28.54 -5.55 -4.08
C LEU A 116 -27.04 -5.55 -3.85
N ARG A 117 -26.23 -6.07 -4.79
CA ARG A 117 -24.77 -6.02 -4.71
C ARG A 117 -24.29 -4.58 -4.53
N TYR A 118 -24.77 -3.64 -5.34
CA TYR A 118 -24.39 -2.23 -5.19
C TYR A 118 -24.86 -1.62 -3.87
N TYR A 119 -26.06 -1.97 -3.41
CA TYR A 119 -26.52 -1.51 -2.09
C TYR A 119 -25.59 -1.99 -0.97
N GLN A 120 -25.14 -3.24 -1.05
CA GLN A 120 -24.24 -3.84 -0.07
C GLN A 120 -22.82 -3.23 -0.09
N LEU A 121 -22.45 -2.48 -1.13
CA LEU A 121 -21.23 -1.67 -1.17
C LEU A 121 -21.42 -0.28 -0.52
N SER A 122 -22.64 0.13 -0.25
CA SER A 122 -22.92 1.47 0.30
C SER A 122 -22.54 1.58 1.78
N ASN A 123 -22.11 2.78 2.18
CA ASN A 123 -21.82 3.08 3.59
C ASN A 123 -23.04 2.82 4.48
N LYS A 124 -24.25 3.10 3.99
CA LYS A 124 -25.50 2.86 4.74
C LYS A 124 -25.63 1.38 5.13
N TYR A 125 -25.44 0.47 4.19
CA TYR A 125 -25.50 -0.96 4.47
C TYR A 125 -24.41 -1.39 5.48
N LEU A 126 -23.18 -0.93 5.28
CA LEU A 126 -22.05 -1.28 6.16
C LEU A 126 -22.27 -0.78 7.60
N ILE A 127 -22.79 0.43 7.77
CA ILE A 127 -23.17 0.99 9.10
C ILE A 127 -24.32 0.16 9.72
N ASP A 128 -25.34 -0.19 8.92
CA ASP A 128 -26.45 -1.00 9.38
C ASP A 128 -25.99 -2.41 9.80
N VAL A 129 -25.01 -3.00 9.12
CA VAL A 129 -24.38 -4.28 9.50
C VAL A 129 -23.59 -4.13 10.79
N ASP A 130 -22.73 -3.14 10.86
CA ASP A 130 -21.84 -2.90 12.02
C ASP A 130 -22.65 -2.69 13.30
N SER A 131 -23.72 -1.90 13.23
CA SER A 131 -24.62 -1.64 14.37
C SER A 131 -25.35 -2.89 14.91
N ARG A 132 -25.41 -3.96 14.11
CA ARG A 132 -26.06 -5.26 14.47
C ARG A 132 -25.06 -6.38 14.67
N THR A 133 -23.77 -6.07 14.56
CA THR A 133 -22.67 -7.01 14.79
C THR A 133 -22.39 -7.15 16.27
N THR A 134 -22.12 -8.38 16.72
CA THR A 134 -21.83 -8.71 18.12
C THR A 134 -20.51 -9.47 18.22
N GLY A 135 -19.90 -9.45 19.40
CA GLY A 135 -18.65 -10.16 19.73
C GLY A 135 -17.44 -9.21 19.78
N THR A 136 -16.70 -9.26 20.90
CA THR A 136 -15.52 -8.44 21.14
C THR A 136 -14.24 -9.01 20.51
N THR A 137 -14.08 -10.33 20.58
CA THR A 137 -12.87 -11.01 20.04
C THR A 137 -13.07 -11.49 18.59
N ARG A 138 -14.28 -11.87 18.23
CA ARG A 138 -14.65 -12.33 16.89
C ARG A 138 -16.00 -11.74 16.51
N SER A 139 -15.96 -10.58 15.91
CA SER A 139 -17.16 -9.86 15.45
C SER A 139 -17.95 -10.71 14.46
N ARG A 140 -19.27 -10.79 14.65
CA ARG A 140 -20.18 -11.57 13.81
C ARG A 140 -21.57 -10.96 13.76
N ILE A 141 -22.20 -10.97 12.59
CA ILE A 141 -23.62 -10.71 12.44
C ILE A 141 -24.42 -12.03 12.39
N SER A 142 -25.52 -12.13 13.14
CA SER A 142 -26.42 -13.28 13.02
C SER A 142 -27.23 -13.20 11.71
N ARG A 143 -27.66 -14.36 11.18
CA ARG A 143 -28.55 -14.38 10.01
C ARG A 143 -29.83 -13.58 10.25
N LYS A 144 -30.40 -13.66 11.46
CA LYS A 144 -31.63 -12.92 11.83
C LYS A 144 -31.36 -11.40 11.73
N ASN A 145 -30.25 -10.92 12.29
CA ASN A 145 -29.88 -9.50 12.26
C ASN A 145 -29.56 -9.04 10.83
N LEU A 146 -28.85 -9.86 10.04
CA LEU A 146 -28.59 -9.56 8.63
C LEU A 146 -29.90 -9.47 7.83
N GLY A 147 -30.83 -10.41 8.02
CA GLY A 147 -32.11 -10.42 7.34
C GLY A 147 -33.06 -9.28 7.72
N SER A 148 -32.88 -8.70 8.92
CA SER A 148 -33.67 -7.55 9.38
C SER A 148 -33.20 -6.19 8.85
N ILE A 149 -32.08 -6.13 8.14
CA ILE A 149 -31.59 -4.88 7.52
C ILE A 149 -32.63 -4.39 6.51
N GLN A 150 -33.01 -3.12 6.66
CA GLN A 150 -34.00 -2.49 5.82
C GLN A 150 -33.35 -1.99 4.52
N ILE A 151 -33.81 -2.48 3.39
CA ILE A 151 -33.27 -2.10 2.08
C ILE A 151 -34.34 -1.39 1.23
N PRO A 152 -33.93 -0.36 0.46
CA PRO A 152 -34.85 0.31 -0.45
C PRO A 152 -35.09 -0.56 -1.68
N ILE A 153 -36.36 -0.71 -2.04
CA ILE A 153 -36.80 -1.55 -3.18
C ILE A 153 -37.63 -0.69 -4.15
N PRO A 154 -36.95 -0.07 -5.14
CA PRO A 154 -37.68 0.56 -6.26
C PRO A 154 -38.31 -0.50 -7.18
N PRO A 155 -39.21 -0.09 -8.10
CA PRO A 155 -39.68 -0.95 -9.19
C PRO A 155 -38.50 -1.57 -9.95
N ILE A 156 -38.67 -2.80 -10.45
CA ILE A 156 -37.57 -3.58 -11.06
C ILE A 156 -36.86 -2.84 -12.21
N ASP A 157 -37.60 -2.09 -13.03
CA ASP A 157 -37.00 -1.32 -14.12
C ASP A 157 -36.16 -0.14 -13.63
N GLU A 158 -36.55 0.47 -12.51
CA GLU A 158 -35.76 1.50 -11.86
C GLU A 158 -34.48 0.92 -11.22
N GLN A 159 -34.55 -0.30 -10.63
CA GLN A 159 -33.35 -1.00 -10.15
C GLN A 159 -32.35 -1.22 -11.29
N LYS A 160 -32.83 -1.72 -12.44
CA LYS A 160 -31.99 -1.94 -13.63
C LYS A 160 -31.39 -0.63 -14.16
N ARG A 161 -32.19 0.44 -14.19
CA ARG A 161 -31.74 1.78 -14.62
C ARG A 161 -30.63 2.31 -13.71
N ILE A 162 -30.80 2.15 -12.39
CA ILE A 162 -29.79 2.56 -11.41
C ILE A 162 -28.52 1.75 -11.59
N VAL A 163 -28.59 0.43 -11.75
CA VAL A 163 -27.44 -0.44 -11.98
C VAL A 163 -26.68 -0.03 -13.24
N ALA A 164 -27.38 0.14 -14.38
CA ALA A 164 -26.74 0.56 -15.62
C ALA A 164 -25.97 1.88 -15.44
N LYS A 165 -26.59 2.85 -14.74
CA LYS A 165 -25.94 4.14 -14.45
C LYS A 165 -24.72 4.01 -13.52
N LEU A 166 -24.80 3.12 -12.52
CA LEU A 166 -23.67 2.82 -11.63
C LEU A 166 -22.54 2.13 -12.38
N ASP A 167 -22.85 1.18 -13.25
CA ASP A 167 -21.88 0.47 -14.09
C ASP A 167 -21.11 1.46 -14.98
N ASP A 168 -21.81 2.36 -15.67
CA ASP A 168 -21.20 3.41 -16.50
C ASP A 168 -20.29 4.34 -15.67
N CYS A 169 -20.79 4.83 -14.53
CA CYS A 169 -20.04 5.72 -13.66
C CYS A 169 -18.78 5.02 -13.10
N PHE A 170 -18.91 3.78 -12.67
CA PHE A 170 -17.79 3.05 -12.08
C PHE A 170 -16.74 2.67 -13.12
N ALA A 171 -17.16 2.27 -14.31
CA ALA A 171 -16.23 2.05 -15.42
C ALA A 171 -15.42 3.32 -15.76
N ALA A 172 -16.09 4.50 -15.77
CA ALA A 172 -15.41 5.76 -15.99
C ALA A 172 -14.41 6.11 -14.85
N ILE A 173 -14.81 5.88 -13.59
CA ILE A 173 -13.93 6.09 -12.41
C ILE A 173 -12.74 5.13 -12.44
N ASP A 174 -12.95 3.86 -12.72
CA ASP A 174 -11.87 2.87 -12.77
C ASP A 174 -10.86 3.18 -13.90
N LYS A 175 -11.35 3.69 -15.05
CA LYS A 175 -10.49 4.19 -16.13
C LYS A 175 -9.70 5.43 -15.70
N ALA A 176 -10.36 6.40 -15.03
CA ALA A 176 -9.68 7.58 -14.50
C ALA A 176 -8.60 7.19 -13.48
N ARG A 177 -8.92 6.30 -12.54
CA ARG A 177 -7.97 5.76 -11.55
C ARG A 177 -6.74 5.16 -12.22
N ALA A 178 -6.91 4.28 -13.19
CA ALA A 178 -5.79 3.65 -13.91
C ALA A 178 -4.88 4.70 -14.58
N ASN A 179 -5.46 5.77 -15.14
CA ASN A 179 -4.69 6.87 -15.73
C ASN A 179 -3.90 7.66 -14.67
N VAL A 180 -4.53 7.95 -13.52
CA VAL A 180 -3.88 8.69 -12.42
C VAL A 180 -2.75 7.86 -11.81
N GLU A 181 -2.96 6.56 -11.58
CA GLU A 181 -1.91 5.64 -11.09
C GLU A 181 -0.73 5.56 -12.06
N LYS A 182 -1.00 5.51 -13.37
CA LYS A 182 0.05 5.56 -14.40
C LYS A 182 0.82 6.88 -14.35
N ASN A 183 0.12 8.01 -14.23
CA ASN A 183 0.75 9.33 -14.16
C ASN A 183 1.58 9.50 -12.87
N LEU A 184 1.11 8.96 -11.74
CA LEU A 184 1.85 8.93 -10.48
C LEU A 184 3.17 8.15 -10.63
N ASN A 185 3.13 6.99 -11.29
CA ASN A 185 4.33 6.21 -11.56
C ASN A 185 5.28 6.94 -12.51
N ASN A 186 4.76 7.54 -13.58
CA ASN A 186 5.57 8.35 -14.51
C ASN A 186 6.26 9.54 -13.81
N ALA A 187 5.57 10.22 -12.87
CA ALA A 187 6.15 11.31 -12.10
C ALA A 187 7.34 10.84 -11.23
N LYS A 188 7.21 9.67 -10.60
CA LYS A 188 8.30 9.05 -9.81
C LYS A 188 9.50 8.64 -10.71
N GLU A 189 9.21 8.06 -11.87
CA GLU A 189 10.24 7.62 -12.80
C GLU A 189 10.97 8.77 -13.48
N LEU A 190 10.30 9.92 -13.69
CA LEU A 190 10.88 11.08 -14.35
C LEU A 190 12.12 11.59 -13.62
N PHE A 191 12.03 11.76 -12.29
CA PHE A 191 13.16 12.22 -11.48
C PHE A 191 14.32 11.21 -11.50
N GLN A 192 14.02 9.92 -11.38
CA GLN A 192 15.05 8.87 -11.43
C GLN A 192 15.71 8.76 -12.80
N SER A 193 14.93 8.89 -13.87
CA SER A 193 15.46 8.89 -15.25
C SER A 193 16.41 10.07 -15.47
N GLN A 194 16.03 11.26 -15.02
CA GLN A 194 16.89 12.46 -15.15
C GLN A 194 18.17 12.34 -14.33
N LEU A 195 18.09 11.81 -13.10
CA LEU A 195 19.28 11.49 -12.31
C LEU A 195 20.21 10.53 -13.06
N ASN A 196 19.65 9.47 -13.61
CA ASN A 196 20.43 8.49 -14.37
C ASN A 196 21.07 9.11 -15.62
N GLU A 197 20.33 9.92 -16.37
CA GLU A 197 20.84 10.63 -17.54
C GLU A 197 22.04 11.52 -17.19
N ILE A 198 21.90 12.35 -16.15
CA ILE A 198 22.96 13.27 -15.72
C ILE A 198 24.21 12.50 -15.24
N PHE A 199 24.06 11.58 -14.30
CA PHE A 199 25.21 10.92 -13.64
C PHE A 199 25.79 9.73 -14.43
N SER A 200 25.16 9.29 -15.51
CA SER A 200 25.76 8.32 -16.45
C SER A 200 26.52 8.97 -17.60
N GLN A 201 26.45 10.30 -17.74
CA GLN A 201 27.14 11.03 -18.82
C GLN A 201 28.67 10.90 -18.69
N LYS A 202 29.32 10.87 -19.84
CA LYS A 202 30.78 10.97 -19.99
C LYS A 202 31.04 11.95 -21.14
N GLY A 203 31.66 13.06 -20.86
CA GLY A 203 31.89 14.08 -21.88
C GLY A 203 32.94 15.09 -21.43
N ASP A 204 33.22 16.07 -22.30
CA ASP A 204 34.17 17.13 -22.00
C ASP A 204 33.78 17.89 -20.73
N GLY A 205 34.73 18.03 -19.80
CA GLY A 205 34.54 18.69 -18.51
C GLY A 205 33.88 17.83 -17.42
N TRP A 206 33.61 16.54 -17.68
CA TRP A 206 33.17 15.57 -16.68
C TRP A 206 34.31 14.63 -16.30
N VAL A 207 34.43 14.35 -15.01
CA VAL A 207 35.45 13.44 -14.46
C VAL A 207 34.78 12.35 -13.63
N ASP A 208 35.34 11.14 -13.75
CA ASP A 208 35.01 10.04 -12.87
C ASP A 208 35.89 10.10 -11.63
N LYS A 209 35.27 10.21 -10.47
CA LYS A 209 35.93 10.34 -9.17
C LYS A 209 35.42 9.30 -8.20
N ILE A 210 36.32 8.72 -7.41
CA ILE A 210 35.90 7.92 -6.26
C ILE A 210 35.62 8.85 -5.05
N LEU A 211 34.73 8.40 -4.14
CA LEU A 211 34.31 9.23 -3.01
C LEU A 211 35.48 9.69 -2.13
N ASP A 212 36.56 8.89 -2.04
CA ASP A 212 37.76 9.22 -1.26
C ASP A 212 38.55 10.42 -1.81
N GLU A 213 38.39 10.73 -3.11
CA GLU A 213 39.01 11.94 -3.75
C GLU A 213 38.15 13.19 -3.58
N ILE A 214 36.88 13.05 -3.18
CA ILE A 214 35.87 14.12 -3.17
C ILE A 214 35.82 14.83 -1.82
N GLY A 215 36.08 14.10 -0.73
CA GLY A 215 36.01 14.68 0.60
C GLY A 215 36.42 13.72 1.71
N GLU A 216 36.23 14.15 2.95
CA GLU A 216 36.50 13.33 4.12
C GLU A 216 35.40 12.33 4.35
N ILE A 217 35.79 11.06 4.51
CA ILE A 217 34.88 9.96 4.79
C ILE A 217 35.03 9.44 6.22
N GLN A 218 33.94 9.44 6.95
CA GLN A 218 33.89 8.94 8.32
C GLN A 218 32.74 7.95 8.48
N THR A 219 32.92 6.97 9.40
CA THR A 219 31.84 6.07 9.85
C THR A 219 31.35 6.55 11.21
N GLY A 220 30.04 6.55 11.44
CA GLY A 220 29.45 6.91 12.72
C GLY A 220 29.88 6.00 13.87
N THR A 221 29.65 6.44 15.09
CA THR A 221 30.01 5.71 16.33
C THR A 221 28.85 5.82 17.31
N THR A 222 28.49 4.70 17.93
CA THR A 222 27.45 4.69 18.96
C THR A 222 28.08 4.74 20.36
N PRO A 223 27.86 5.81 21.13
CA PRO A 223 28.22 5.84 22.55
C PRO A 223 27.46 4.75 23.32
N SER A 224 28.05 4.26 24.42
CA SER A 224 27.41 3.21 25.22
C SER A 224 26.03 3.62 25.71
N THR A 225 25.01 2.80 25.38
CA THR A 225 23.63 3.00 25.85
C THR A 225 23.43 2.70 27.34
N LYS A 226 24.39 2.03 27.97
CA LYS A 226 24.39 1.78 29.41
C LYS A 226 24.66 3.04 30.21
N ASP A 227 25.44 3.97 29.64
CA ASP A 227 25.73 5.26 30.22
C ASP A 227 24.76 6.30 29.65
N LYS A 228 23.75 6.64 30.45
CA LYS A 228 22.72 7.61 30.07
C LYS A 228 23.23 9.02 29.89
N SER A 229 24.39 9.37 30.47
CA SER A 229 25.01 10.70 30.33
C SER A 229 25.47 11.00 28.89
N ASN A 230 25.61 9.98 28.05
CA ASN A 230 25.94 10.13 26.65
C ASN A 230 24.76 10.65 25.79
N TYR A 231 23.55 10.61 26.33
CA TYR A 231 22.33 10.98 25.61
C TYR A 231 21.71 12.22 26.27
N GLY A 232 21.23 13.16 25.45
CA GLY A 232 20.73 14.44 25.92
C GLY A 232 20.03 15.21 24.79
N ASP A 233 20.29 16.51 24.68
CA ASP A 233 19.63 17.45 23.74
C ASP A 233 20.64 18.32 22.95
N PHE A 234 21.90 17.92 22.92
CA PHE A 234 22.96 18.76 22.34
C PHE A 234 23.07 18.64 20.82
N ILE A 235 23.05 17.42 20.25
CA ILE A 235 23.20 17.20 18.81
C ILE A 235 22.36 16.04 18.32
N PRO A 236 21.69 16.13 17.13
CA PRO A 236 20.96 15.03 16.54
C PRO A 236 21.82 13.78 16.33
N PHE A 237 21.29 12.61 16.73
CA PHE A 237 21.95 11.31 16.58
C PHE A 237 21.20 10.45 15.56
N VAL A 238 21.71 10.42 14.35
CA VAL A 238 21.08 9.82 13.18
C VAL A 238 21.26 8.30 13.18
N LYS A 239 20.18 7.57 12.85
CA LYS A 239 20.10 6.13 12.68
C LYS A 239 19.34 5.80 11.39
N PRO A 240 19.45 4.58 10.83
CA PRO A 240 18.78 4.22 9.56
C PRO A 240 17.28 4.56 9.46
N PRO A 241 16.44 4.44 10.52
CA PRO A 241 15.02 4.81 10.42
C PRO A 241 14.75 6.31 10.23
N HIS A 242 15.76 7.17 10.48
CA HIS A 242 15.61 8.63 10.39
C HIS A 242 15.72 9.19 8.98
N PHE A 243 16.12 8.37 8.00
CA PHE A 243 16.17 8.76 6.59
C PHE A 243 14.78 8.70 5.98
N LYS A 244 14.26 9.83 5.55
CA LYS A 244 12.97 9.96 4.89
C LYS A 244 13.08 9.62 3.40
N PRO A 245 11.97 9.26 2.73
CA PRO A 245 11.98 8.96 1.29
C PRO A 245 12.41 10.14 0.41
N ASP A 246 12.18 11.38 0.86
CA ASP A 246 12.59 12.60 0.16
C ASP A 246 14.07 12.95 0.32
N GLY A 247 14.83 12.14 1.07
CA GLY A 247 16.25 12.34 1.37
C GLY A 247 16.52 13.28 2.53
N SER A 248 15.51 13.82 3.18
CA SER A 248 15.68 14.55 4.43
C SER A 248 16.02 13.59 5.59
N ILE A 249 16.65 14.13 6.63
CA ILE A 249 17.01 13.38 7.83
C ILE A 249 16.29 14.00 9.02
N ASP A 250 15.51 13.19 9.71
CA ASP A 250 14.77 13.61 10.89
C ASP A 250 15.09 12.67 12.07
N ALA A 251 15.99 13.12 12.92
CA ALA A 251 16.40 12.38 14.12
C ALA A 251 15.37 12.43 15.25
N GLY A 252 14.35 13.29 15.17
CA GLY A 252 13.35 13.49 16.21
C GLY A 252 14.02 13.77 17.57
N ASN A 253 13.63 13.01 18.58
CA ASN A 253 14.19 13.10 19.94
C ASN A 253 15.48 12.28 20.13
N SER A 254 16.06 11.71 19.06
CA SER A 254 17.31 10.93 19.16
C SER A 254 18.49 11.89 19.16
N MET A 255 19.02 12.21 20.32
CA MET A 255 20.06 13.24 20.53
C MET A 255 21.20 12.68 21.39
N LEU A 256 22.39 13.19 21.20
CA LEU A 256 23.52 13.00 22.11
C LEU A 256 23.70 14.26 23.01
N SER A 257 24.29 14.06 24.17
CA SER A 257 24.84 15.12 25.00
C SER A 257 26.21 15.56 24.47
N GLU A 258 26.77 16.63 25.03
CA GLU A 258 28.18 17.04 24.76
C GLU A 258 29.19 15.92 25.09
N SER A 259 28.99 15.20 26.20
CA SER A 259 29.82 14.05 26.57
C SER A 259 29.67 12.89 25.60
N GLY A 260 28.43 12.63 25.14
CA GLY A 260 28.18 11.64 24.12
C GLY A 260 28.82 11.96 22.77
N LEU A 261 28.85 13.23 22.38
CA LEU A 261 29.53 13.65 21.14
C LEU A 261 31.04 13.47 21.19
N LYS A 262 31.69 13.62 22.36
CA LYS A 262 33.13 13.35 22.51
C LYS A 262 33.50 11.89 22.24
N ILE A 263 32.58 10.98 22.42
CA ILE A 263 32.72 9.53 22.09
C ILE A 263 32.23 9.25 20.67
N GLY A 264 31.17 9.95 20.26
CA GLY A 264 30.60 9.91 18.92
C GLY A 264 31.47 10.60 17.87
N ARG A 265 30.90 10.87 16.72
CA ARG A 265 31.57 11.65 15.67
C ARG A 265 30.65 12.78 15.23
N LEU A 266 31.29 13.96 15.09
CA LEU A 266 30.64 15.12 14.52
C LEU A 266 30.71 15.05 12.99
N PHE A 267 29.57 15.16 12.34
CA PHE A 267 29.48 15.42 10.91
C PHE A 267 29.01 16.88 10.71
N PRO A 268 29.78 17.68 10.01
CA PRO A 268 29.46 19.10 9.82
C PRO A 268 28.19 19.26 8.93
N PRO A 269 27.62 20.48 8.91
CA PRO A 269 26.57 20.81 7.93
C PRO A 269 27.04 20.54 6.51
N ASN A 270 26.08 20.29 5.61
CA ASN A 270 26.32 19.98 4.20
C ASN A 270 27.07 18.65 3.98
N SER A 271 26.92 17.71 4.89
CA SER A 271 27.41 16.35 4.72
C SER A 271 26.36 15.45 4.08
N VAL A 272 26.83 14.43 3.36
CA VAL A 272 25.99 13.38 2.76
C VAL A 272 26.17 12.08 3.54
N LEU A 273 25.07 11.53 4.02
CA LEU A 273 25.05 10.33 4.84
C LEU A 273 24.40 9.17 4.06
N MET A 274 25.00 7.98 4.15
CA MET A 274 24.41 6.77 3.56
C MET A 274 24.37 5.64 4.58
N VAL A 275 23.25 4.92 4.62
CA VAL A 275 23.11 3.67 5.37
C VAL A 275 23.94 2.59 4.68
N CYS A 276 24.89 1.99 5.39
CA CYS A 276 25.85 1.02 4.86
C CYS A 276 25.72 -0.38 5.49
N ILE A 277 24.83 -0.58 6.46
CA ILE A 277 24.60 -1.86 7.13
C ILE A 277 23.10 -2.10 7.31
N GLY A 278 22.62 -3.27 6.90
CA GLY A 278 21.25 -3.73 7.15
C GLY A 278 20.33 -3.68 5.93
N ALA A 279 19.04 -3.93 6.17
CA ALA A 279 18.04 -4.05 5.11
C ALA A 279 17.80 -2.77 4.28
N THR A 280 18.26 -1.62 4.77
CA THR A 280 18.07 -0.30 4.13
C THR A 280 19.37 0.28 3.57
N ILE A 281 20.33 -0.58 3.23
CA ILE A 281 21.55 -0.18 2.55
C ILE A 281 21.26 0.69 1.32
N GLY A 282 22.05 1.73 1.11
CA GLY A 282 21.90 2.66 -0.01
C GLY A 282 20.97 3.84 0.28
N LYS A 283 20.14 3.79 1.35
CA LYS A 283 19.41 4.98 1.76
C LYS A 283 20.39 6.12 2.05
N THR A 284 20.22 7.22 1.33
CA THR A 284 21.09 8.38 1.38
C THR A 284 20.31 9.60 1.82
N GLY A 285 20.92 10.42 2.65
CA GLY A 285 20.34 11.66 3.12
C GLY A 285 21.36 12.79 3.10
N PHE A 286 20.86 14.01 3.01
CA PHE A 286 21.63 15.24 3.07
C PHE A 286 21.29 15.99 4.36
N THR A 287 22.30 16.54 5.04
CA THR A 287 22.09 17.32 6.27
C THR A 287 22.56 18.76 6.10
N GLU A 288 21.69 19.70 6.44
CA GLU A 288 21.99 21.15 6.46
C GLU A 288 22.51 21.60 7.82
N THR A 289 22.43 20.75 8.83
CA THR A 289 22.90 21.01 10.19
C THR A 289 23.95 19.98 10.61
N ALA A 290 24.71 20.29 11.66
CA ALA A 290 25.62 19.33 12.23
C ALA A 290 24.86 18.17 12.88
N VAL A 291 25.35 16.95 12.67
CA VAL A 291 24.75 15.72 13.24
C VAL A 291 25.84 14.75 13.69
N SER A 292 25.45 13.76 14.47
CA SER A 292 26.21 12.53 14.72
C SER A 292 25.44 11.32 14.23
N SER A 293 26.07 10.17 14.06
CA SER A 293 25.37 8.95 13.67
C SER A 293 25.92 7.67 14.31
N ASN A 294 25.13 6.60 14.21
CA ASN A 294 25.60 5.28 14.60
C ASN A 294 26.53 4.65 13.53
N GLN A 295 27.18 3.55 13.87
CA GLN A 295 28.14 2.83 13.01
C GLN A 295 27.53 2.22 11.73
N GLN A 296 26.22 2.24 11.55
CA GLN A 296 25.56 1.75 10.32
C GLN A 296 25.63 2.78 9.19
N ILE A 297 26.08 4.00 9.46
CA ILE A 297 26.05 5.12 8.54
C ILE A 297 27.49 5.56 8.25
N ASN A 298 27.81 5.69 6.96
CA ASN A 298 28.96 6.41 6.48
C ASN A 298 28.58 7.83 6.07
N CYS A 299 29.49 8.77 6.32
CA CYS A 299 29.32 10.18 6.03
C CYS A 299 30.44 10.65 5.10
N LEU A 300 30.09 11.37 4.05
CA LEU A 300 30.98 12.13 3.18
C LEU A 300 30.82 13.61 3.50
N THR A 301 31.89 14.24 3.97
CA THR A 301 31.99 15.69 4.09
C THR A 301 32.79 16.19 2.88
N PRO A 302 32.13 16.81 1.88
CA PRO A 302 32.80 17.23 0.65
C PRO A 302 33.84 18.29 0.90
N ASN A 303 34.91 18.27 0.12
CA ASN A 303 35.85 19.40 0.10
C ASN A 303 35.27 20.59 -0.69
N GLU A 304 35.96 21.74 -0.62
CA GLU A 304 35.48 23.01 -1.19
C GLU A 304 35.26 23.01 -2.70
N ASN A 305 35.80 22.03 -3.45
CA ASN A 305 35.66 21.95 -4.91
C ASN A 305 34.31 21.40 -5.37
N TYR A 306 33.53 20.80 -4.49
CA TYR A 306 32.30 20.12 -4.84
C TYR A 306 31.08 20.70 -4.11
N TYR A 307 29.97 20.85 -4.84
CA TYR A 307 28.70 21.19 -4.24
C TYR A 307 28.14 19.97 -3.49
N PRO A 308 27.93 20.07 -2.16
CA PRO A 308 27.48 18.93 -1.35
C PRO A 308 26.19 18.29 -1.85
N LYS A 309 25.24 19.11 -2.29
CA LYS A 309 23.95 18.64 -2.77
C LYS A 309 24.03 17.91 -4.13
N LEU A 310 25.04 18.24 -4.97
CA LEU A 310 25.31 17.47 -6.19
C LEU A 310 25.73 16.04 -5.84
N LEU A 311 26.57 15.87 -4.83
CA LEU A 311 27.03 14.56 -4.38
C LEU A 311 25.89 13.74 -3.77
N TYR A 312 24.98 14.40 -3.03
CA TYR A 312 23.75 13.76 -2.59
C TYR A 312 22.95 13.22 -3.79
N TYR A 313 22.72 14.03 -4.83
CA TYR A 313 22.01 13.60 -6.03
C TYR A 313 22.74 12.48 -6.78
N GLY A 314 24.06 12.57 -6.87
CA GLY A 314 24.88 11.51 -7.46
C GLY A 314 24.76 10.19 -6.70
N LEU A 315 24.82 10.23 -5.37
CA LEU A 315 24.72 9.03 -4.53
C LEU A 315 23.33 8.37 -4.58
N ILE A 316 22.26 9.13 -4.80
CA ILE A 316 20.93 8.56 -5.01
C ILE A 316 20.63 8.19 -6.47
N SER A 317 21.53 8.51 -7.41
CA SER A 317 21.35 8.19 -8.83
C SER A 317 21.32 6.67 -9.06
N PRO A 318 20.55 6.17 -10.03
CA PRO A 318 20.57 4.75 -10.39
C PRO A 318 21.97 4.23 -10.74
N PHE A 319 22.82 5.08 -11.31
CA PHE A 319 24.21 4.75 -11.64
C PHE A 319 25.02 4.35 -10.39
N VAL A 320 24.99 5.15 -9.32
CA VAL A 320 25.71 4.83 -8.07
C VAL A 320 24.98 3.76 -7.27
N GLN A 321 23.65 3.79 -7.21
CA GLN A 321 22.87 2.80 -6.47
C GLN A 321 23.03 1.38 -7.02
N LYS A 322 23.30 1.22 -8.32
CA LYS A 322 23.67 -0.07 -8.91
C LYS A 322 25.00 -0.58 -8.33
N GLN A 323 26.02 0.27 -8.21
CA GLN A 323 27.31 -0.11 -7.61
C GLN A 323 27.10 -0.52 -6.13
N VAL A 324 26.28 0.22 -5.38
CA VAL A 324 25.91 -0.09 -4.00
C VAL A 324 25.26 -1.47 -3.90
N ALA A 325 24.31 -1.78 -4.79
CA ALA A 325 23.64 -3.06 -4.84
C ALA A 325 24.58 -4.23 -5.18
N ASP A 326 25.49 -4.02 -6.14
CA ASP A 326 26.44 -5.05 -6.59
C ASP A 326 27.45 -5.37 -5.47
N ILE A 327 27.92 -4.37 -4.73
CA ILE A 327 28.78 -4.54 -3.56
C ILE A 327 28.04 -5.28 -2.44
N GLY A 328 26.79 -4.94 -2.20
CA GLY A 328 25.94 -5.57 -1.15
C GLY A 328 25.63 -7.04 -1.41
N ARG A 329 25.45 -7.44 -2.68
CA ARG A 329 25.17 -8.84 -3.06
C ARG A 329 26.38 -9.76 -2.95
N GLY A 330 27.59 -9.23 -3.03
CA GLY A 330 28.84 -10.00 -2.94
C GLY A 330 29.19 -10.52 -1.55
N ALA A 331 28.44 -10.16 -0.52
CA ALA A 331 28.61 -10.67 0.84
C ALA A 331 27.63 -11.85 1.04
N GLN A 332 28.13 -13.07 1.17
CA GLN A 332 27.35 -14.29 1.50
C GLN A 332 26.74 -14.26 2.91
N ALA A 333 26.58 -13.11 3.50
CA ALA A 333 26.07 -12.94 4.86
C ALA A 333 24.56 -12.65 4.86
N THR A 334 23.88 -13.14 5.86
CA THR A 334 22.46 -12.87 6.15
C THR A 334 22.15 -11.37 6.33
N LEU A 335 23.18 -10.53 6.46
CA LEU A 335 23.08 -9.08 6.59
C LEU A 335 24.06 -8.40 5.62
N PRO A 336 23.58 -7.67 4.57
CA PRO A 336 24.46 -6.96 3.64
C PRO A 336 25.23 -5.84 4.37
N ILE A 337 26.52 -5.69 4.04
CA ILE A 337 27.40 -4.67 4.65
C ILE A 337 28.29 -4.05 3.57
N ILE A 338 28.31 -2.72 3.51
CA ILE A 338 29.28 -1.94 2.76
C ILE A 338 30.22 -1.29 3.78
N ASN A 339 31.42 -1.84 3.93
CA ASN A 339 32.39 -1.23 4.83
C ASN A 339 32.91 0.10 4.28
N LYS A 340 33.63 0.86 5.11
CA LYS A 340 34.19 2.18 4.76
C LYS A 340 35.02 2.13 3.47
N THR A 341 35.91 1.16 3.32
CA THR A 341 36.80 1.02 2.14
C THR A 341 36.01 0.80 0.85
N LYS A 342 35.02 -0.07 0.87
CA LYS A 342 34.14 -0.30 -0.30
C LYS A 342 33.32 0.95 -0.63
N TRP A 343 32.87 1.70 0.38
CA TRP A 343 32.13 2.92 0.18
C TRP A 343 33.03 4.04 -0.40
N GLN A 344 34.26 4.17 0.07
CA GLN A 344 35.29 5.08 -0.45
C GLN A 344 35.55 4.85 -1.95
N GLY A 345 35.48 3.63 -2.41
CA GLY A 345 35.69 3.24 -3.81
C GLY A 345 34.48 3.38 -4.72
N LEU A 346 33.34 3.86 -4.24
CA LEU A 346 32.18 4.16 -5.13
C LEU A 346 32.58 5.28 -6.10
N SER A 347 32.30 5.08 -7.37
CA SER A 347 32.60 6.02 -8.45
C SER A 347 31.38 6.89 -8.75
N ILE A 348 31.62 8.16 -8.97
CA ILE A 348 30.63 9.15 -9.37
C ILE A 348 31.16 10.03 -10.50
N ASN A 349 30.37 10.22 -11.55
CA ASN A 349 30.67 11.17 -12.61
C ASN A 349 30.20 12.57 -12.20
N ILE A 350 31.06 13.55 -12.23
CA ILE A 350 30.78 14.93 -11.85
C ILE A 350 31.46 15.93 -12.76
N PRO A 351 30.88 17.11 -13.02
CA PRO A 351 31.55 18.16 -13.77
C PRO A 351 32.62 18.82 -12.91
N GLU A 352 33.78 19.14 -13.51
CA GLU A 352 34.86 19.88 -12.84
C GLU A 352 34.46 21.31 -12.51
N SER A 353 33.65 21.93 -13.37
CA SER A 353 33.23 23.32 -13.21
C SER A 353 32.22 23.48 -12.08
N LYS A 354 32.54 24.25 -11.04
CA LYS A 354 31.60 24.63 -9.99
C LYS A 354 30.32 25.34 -10.50
N SER A 355 30.46 26.11 -11.57
CA SER A 355 29.29 26.76 -12.21
C SER A 355 28.33 25.73 -12.76
N GLU A 356 28.82 24.69 -13.44
CA GLU A 356 28.02 23.62 -13.97
C GLU A 356 27.43 22.76 -12.86
N GLN A 357 28.20 22.43 -11.81
CA GLN A 357 27.68 21.75 -10.62
C GLN A 357 26.47 22.48 -10.02
N ASN A 358 26.58 23.80 -9.83
CA ASN A 358 25.48 24.61 -9.28
C ASN A 358 24.25 24.64 -10.19
N LYS A 359 24.46 24.72 -11.50
CA LYS A 359 23.37 24.68 -12.49
C LYS A 359 22.60 23.36 -12.44
N ILE A 360 23.33 22.24 -12.36
CA ILE A 360 22.73 20.90 -12.24
C ILE A 360 21.96 20.78 -10.91
N VAL A 361 22.52 21.25 -9.80
CA VAL A 361 21.81 21.22 -8.50
C VAL A 361 20.49 21.97 -8.58
N LYS A 362 20.48 23.20 -9.14
CA LYS A 362 19.25 23.98 -9.30
C LYS A 362 18.23 23.25 -10.18
N GLN A 363 18.67 22.72 -11.31
CA GLN A 363 17.80 21.95 -12.20
C GLN A 363 17.18 20.73 -11.51
N LEU A 364 17.97 19.99 -10.72
CA LEU A 364 17.49 18.83 -9.99
C LEU A 364 16.58 19.21 -8.80
N ASP A 365 16.87 20.32 -8.12
CA ASP A 365 15.99 20.85 -7.06
C ASP A 365 14.62 21.25 -7.61
N ASP A 366 14.60 21.97 -8.73
CA ASP A 366 13.36 22.39 -9.39
C ASP A 366 12.57 21.16 -9.86
N LEU A 367 13.23 20.22 -10.51
CA LEU A 367 12.59 18.97 -10.97
C LEU A 367 12.05 18.15 -9.80
N LYS A 368 12.81 18.01 -8.72
CA LYS A 368 12.37 17.31 -7.50
C LYS A 368 11.13 17.95 -6.91
N SER A 369 11.12 19.28 -6.79
CA SER A 369 9.96 20.02 -6.29
C SER A 369 8.72 19.82 -7.17
N GLN A 370 8.88 19.88 -8.49
CA GLN A 370 7.79 19.66 -9.46
C GLN A 370 7.25 18.23 -9.38
N THR A 371 8.12 17.22 -9.37
CA THR A 371 7.69 15.82 -9.29
C THR A 371 7.00 15.50 -7.97
N GLN A 372 7.51 16.01 -6.85
CA GLN A 372 6.85 15.86 -5.55
C GLN A 372 5.46 16.51 -5.50
N SER A 373 5.31 17.69 -6.12
CA SER A 373 4.00 18.35 -6.25
C SER A 373 3.03 17.51 -7.09
N LEU A 374 3.49 16.95 -8.22
CA LEU A 374 2.70 16.06 -9.06
C LEU A 374 2.28 14.79 -8.32
N GLU A 375 3.20 14.16 -7.59
CA GLU A 375 2.91 12.96 -6.78
C GLU A 375 1.82 13.25 -5.73
N SER A 376 1.93 14.39 -5.04
CA SER A 376 0.92 14.82 -4.04
C SER A 376 -0.44 15.05 -4.68
N ASN A 377 -0.47 15.73 -5.85
CA ASN A 377 -1.72 16.01 -6.56
C ASN A 377 -2.39 14.71 -7.04
N TYR A 378 -1.62 13.78 -7.63
CA TYR A 378 -2.17 12.50 -8.07
C TYR A 378 -2.67 11.63 -6.91
N GLN A 379 -2.00 11.69 -5.76
CA GLN A 379 -2.47 11.00 -4.57
C GLN A 379 -3.82 11.55 -4.08
N GLN A 380 -3.98 12.88 -4.06
CA GLN A 380 -5.24 13.53 -3.71
C GLN A 380 -6.35 13.20 -4.73
N GLU A 381 -6.00 13.10 -6.02
CA GLU A 381 -6.96 12.74 -7.07
C GLU A 381 -7.46 11.29 -6.88
N LEU A 382 -6.59 10.35 -6.52
CA LEU A 382 -6.98 8.98 -6.18
C LEU A 382 -7.97 8.94 -4.99
N GLU A 383 -7.70 9.71 -3.95
CA GLU A 383 -8.58 9.82 -2.79
C GLU A 383 -9.95 10.44 -3.17
N ALA A 384 -9.93 11.48 -4.03
CA ALA A 384 -11.14 12.11 -4.53
C ALA A 384 -12.01 11.16 -5.39
N LEU A 385 -11.38 10.28 -6.19
CA LEU A 385 -12.09 9.25 -6.96
C LEU A 385 -12.76 8.21 -6.04
N ASP A 386 -12.14 7.84 -4.92
CA ASP A 386 -12.74 6.95 -3.93
C ASP A 386 -13.95 7.60 -3.23
N GLU A 387 -13.84 8.87 -2.87
CA GLU A 387 -14.97 9.61 -2.29
C GLU A 387 -16.09 9.83 -3.30
N LEU A 388 -15.76 10.07 -4.57
CA LEU A 388 -16.77 10.17 -5.65
C LEU A 388 -17.56 8.87 -5.79
N LYS A 389 -16.90 7.70 -5.75
CA LYS A 389 -17.53 6.39 -5.82
C LYS A 389 -18.53 6.19 -4.67
N LYS A 390 -18.15 6.56 -3.44
CA LYS A 390 -19.02 6.52 -2.25
C LYS A 390 -20.21 7.48 -2.40
N SER A 391 -19.98 8.70 -2.88
CA SER A 391 -21.02 9.70 -3.09
C SER A 391 -22.05 9.27 -4.12
N ILE A 392 -21.61 8.68 -5.23
CA ILE A 392 -22.49 8.16 -6.29
C ILE A 392 -23.39 7.05 -5.73
N LEU A 393 -22.82 6.09 -4.97
CA LEU A 393 -23.62 5.06 -4.30
C LEU A 393 -24.66 5.66 -3.35
N GLN A 394 -24.28 6.65 -2.56
CA GLN A 394 -25.21 7.31 -1.64
C GLN A 394 -26.38 7.97 -2.38
N LYS A 395 -26.10 8.69 -3.48
CA LYS A 395 -27.14 9.31 -4.32
C LYS A 395 -28.05 8.26 -4.97
N ALA A 396 -27.47 7.17 -5.48
CA ALA A 396 -28.23 6.07 -6.06
C ALA A 396 -29.31 5.54 -5.11
N PHE A 397 -28.92 5.25 -3.86
CA PHE A 397 -29.82 4.65 -2.87
C PHE A 397 -30.68 5.65 -2.09
N ARG A 398 -30.54 6.96 -2.39
CA ARG A 398 -31.48 8.01 -2.02
C ARG A 398 -32.52 8.29 -3.11
N GLY A 399 -32.33 7.73 -4.31
CA GLY A 399 -33.17 7.99 -5.48
C GLY A 399 -32.86 9.31 -6.18
N GLU A 400 -31.62 9.77 -6.09
CA GLU A 400 -31.13 11.03 -6.64
C GLU A 400 -30.32 10.84 -7.95
N LEU A 401 -30.27 9.62 -8.48
CA LEU A 401 -29.66 9.27 -9.77
C LEU A 401 -30.68 9.22 -10.91
#